data_63d516a7abd002ce595a4485e3a8d49f
#
_entry.id   63d516a7abd002ce595a4485e3a8d49f
#
_cell.length_a   1.000
_cell.length_b   1.000
_cell.length_c   1.000
_cell.angle_alpha   90.00
_cell.angle_beta   90.00
_cell.angle_gamma   90.00
#
_symmetry.space_group_name_H-M   'P 1'
#
loop_
_entity.id
_entity.type
_entity.pdbx_description
1 polymer ?
#
loop_
_entity_poly.entity_id
_entity_poly.type
_entity_poly.pdbx_seq_one_letter_code
_entity_poly.pdbx_strand_id
1 'polypeptide(L)'
;MKDTAAAPAVAPGSALKPDLSNWDPENPATWDSKLAWRTLSVSTFTMILAFATWYLVSAIAPRLGDIGFDLTDQQLYWLVAIPGLAGGLIRFVFMFLPPILGTRKLVALSAFVLLLPMVGWTLVVRDTSTPYWVLLALAFSAGVGGGSFSGLMASTSYFFPKRLSGTALGLQAGIGNFGIGVVQLLVPWVVGFGLFGTAVLTPQSSADGDLVWLHNGGLVLIPWVLFAGILAIVVLRRVPVTANFRQQLSIFRLKHTWIMTAIYLMSFGAFSGLAAQTGLIIRDVFGGFDDAPNPLAWAWIGPLLGAAVRAACGPLCDRWGGAIFTFIGGAGMTLGTIVTLMFLSPTSVDAFWGFLTGMMVIFFFSGFANAGTFKQMPMIFPKLQAGGAIGWTASVGAFGPFLVGIALSAISPTVFFIVCAAWCAFCTGLAWWYYARPGAEKPS
;
A
#
# COMPACT_ATOMS: atom_id res chain seq x y z
N MET A 1 -35.71 21.31 3.95
CA MET A 1 -34.80 21.68 5.01
C MET A 1 -35.11 20.75 6.18
N LYS A 2 -34.33 19.69 6.37
CA LYS A 2 -34.36 18.89 7.62
C LYS A 2 -33.09 19.26 8.38
N ASP A 3 -33.27 19.82 9.54
CA ASP A 3 -32.23 20.16 10.51
C ASP A 3 -31.40 18.92 10.79
N THR A 4 -30.13 18.95 10.37
CA THR A 4 -29.13 18.00 10.82
C THR A 4 -28.74 18.39 12.24
N ALA A 5 -29.42 17.78 13.22
CA ALA A 5 -29.05 17.91 14.62
C ALA A 5 -27.57 17.52 14.79
N ALA A 6 -26.74 18.48 15.16
CA ALA A 6 -25.40 18.24 15.63
C ALA A 6 -25.47 17.26 16.80
N ALA A 7 -24.56 16.27 16.82
CA ALA A 7 -24.46 15.37 17.97
C ALA A 7 -24.32 16.21 19.25
N PRO A 8 -25.07 15.88 20.34
CA PRO A 8 -25.05 16.68 21.55
C PRO A 8 -23.64 16.76 22.10
N ALA A 9 -23.18 17.99 22.37
CA ALA A 9 -21.90 18.22 23.02
C ALA A 9 -21.89 17.49 24.38
N VAL A 10 -20.90 16.63 24.57
CA VAL A 10 -20.75 15.88 25.85
C VAL A 10 -20.46 16.88 26.96
N ALA A 11 -21.25 16.84 28.03
CA ALA A 11 -21.07 17.71 29.18
C ALA A 11 -19.66 17.52 29.79
N PRO A 12 -18.94 18.61 30.16
CA PRO A 12 -17.65 18.49 30.81
C PRO A 12 -17.75 17.69 32.10
N GLY A 13 -16.98 16.61 32.23
CA GLY A 13 -16.88 15.81 33.46
C GLY A 13 -17.66 14.50 33.51
N SER A 14 -18.41 14.11 32.47
CA SER A 14 -19.06 12.79 32.46
C SER A 14 -18.03 11.68 32.17
N ALA A 15 -18.02 10.62 33.02
CA ALA A 15 -17.17 9.43 32.78
C ALA A 15 -17.56 8.72 31.48
N LEU A 16 -16.60 8.01 30.88
CA LEU A 16 -16.81 7.22 29.64
C LEU A 16 -17.90 6.15 29.89
N LYS A 17 -18.94 6.18 29.05
CA LYS A 17 -20.02 5.18 29.11
C LYS A 17 -19.55 3.86 28.48
N PRO A 18 -20.06 2.71 29.00
CA PRO A 18 -19.68 1.38 28.46
C PRO A 18 -20.02 1.18 26.98
N ASP A 19 -21.08 1.85 26.50
CA ASP A 19 -21.53 1.80 25.08
C ASP A 19 -20.78 2.77 24.17
N LEU A 20 -19.85 3.55 24.72
CA LEU A 20 -19.08 4.60 24.02
C LEU A 20 -19.97 5.70 23.38
N SER A 21 -21.22 5.88 23.82
CA SER A 21 -22.13 6.89 23.27
C SER A 21 -21.67 8.33 23.52
N ASN A 22 -20.84 8.54 24.55
CA ASN A 22 -20.22 9.83 24.89
C ASN A 22 -18.72 9.89 24.55
N TRP A 23 -18.24 9.02 23.64
CA TRP A 23 -16.84 9.04 23.22
C TRP A 23 -16.48 10.37 22.57
N ASP A 24 -15.49 11.03 23.13
CA ASP A 24 -14.85 12.22 22.58
C ASP A 24 -13.34 12.12 22.83
N PRO A 25 -12.52 11.92 21.78
CA PRO A 25 -11.07 11.79 21.95
C PRO A 25 -10.39 13.08 22.41
N GLU A 26 -11.03 14.24 22.26
CA GLU A 26 -10.49 15.52 22.74
C GLU A 26 -10.76 15.76 24.23
N ASN A 27 -11.72 15.03 24.83
CA ASN A 27 -12.05 15.17 26.24
C ASN A 27 -11.33 14.09 27.08
N PRO A 28 -10.39 14.46 27.99
CA PRO A 28 -9.66 13.51 28.82
C PRO A 28 -10.54 12.60 29.70
N ALA A 29 -11.76 13.04 30.06
CA ALA A 29 -12.67 12.26 30.90
C ALA A 29 -13.36 11.12 30.12
N THR A 30 -13.46 11.24 28.79
CA THR A 30 -14.13 10.25 27.93
C THR A 30 -13.19 9.53 26.98
N TRP A 31 -11.90 9.92 26.93
CA TRP A 31 -10.90 9.25 26.11
C TRP A 31 -10.16 8.15 26.88
N ASP A 32 -10.27 6.92 26.37
CA ASP A 32 -9.52 5.77 26.87
C ASP A 32 -8.32 5.49 25.92
N SER A 33 -7.14 5.84 26.39
CA SER A 33 -5.87 5.62 25.67
C SER A 33 -5.61 4.14 25.36
N LYS A 34 -5.93 3.23 26.29
CA LYS A 34 -5.72 1.78 26.07
C LYS A 34 -6.61 1.26 24.96
N LEU A 35 -7.86 1.70 24.90
CA LEU A 35 -8.79 1.36 23.83
C LEU A 35 -8.28 1.90 22.47
N ALA A 36 -7.79 3.14 22.42
CA ALA A 36 -7.28 3.77 21.22
C ALA A 36 -6.06 3.01 20.65
N TRP A 37 -5.03 2.77 21.47
CA TRP A 37 -3.83 2.06 21.05
C TRP A 37 -4.09 0.59 20.71
N ARG A 38 -4.98 -0.09 21.43
CA ARG A 38 -5.42 -1.44 21.08
C ARG A 38 -6.13 -1.47 19.72
N THR A 39 -6.97 -0.49 19.45
CA THR A 39 -7.63 -0.36 18.13
C THR A 39 -6.60 -0.14 17.02
N LEU A 40 -5.63 0.73 17.24
CA LEU A 40 -4.52 0.95 16.30
C LEU A 40 -3.77 -0.36 16.03
N SER A 41 -3.37 -1.11 17.07
CA SER A 41 -2.60 -2.35 16.92
C SER A 41 -3.33 -3.39 16.09
N VAL A 42 -4.62 -3.64 16.40
CA VAL A 42 -5.43 -4.64 15.66
C VAL A 42 -5.67 -4.19 14.22
N SER A 43 -5.99 -2.92 14.00
CA SER A 43 -6.19 -2.37 12.65
C SER A 43 -4.89 -2.38 11.83
N THR A 44 -3.74 -2.12 12.47
CA THR A 44 -2.43 -2.15 11.80
C THR A 44 -2.04 -3.59 11.44
N PHE A 45 -2.26 -4.55 12.33
CA PHE A 45 -2.04 -5.97 12.03
C PHE A 45 -2.89 -6.42 10.83
N THR A 46 -4.18 -6.07 10.81
CA THR A 46 -5.05 -6.33 9.65
C THR A 46 -4.53 -5.66 8.38
N MET A 47 -3.99 -4.44 8.48
CA MET A 47 -3.44 -3.71 7.34
C MET A 47 -2.16 -4.36 6.77
N ILE A 48 -1.29 -4.92 7.62
CA ILE A 48 -0.12 -5.69 7.16
C ILE A 48 -0.59 -6.88 6.30
N LEU A 49 -1.57 -7.65 6.78
CA LEU A 49 -2.13 -8.78 6.04
C LEU A 49 -2.85 -8.35 4.76
N ALA A 50 -3.55 -7.23 4.80
CA ALA A 50 -4.20 -6.65 3.64
C ALA A 50 -3.19 -6.28 2.56
N PHE A 51 -2.08 -5.65 2.91
CA PHE A 51 -1.03 -5.31 1.96
C PHE A 51 -0.24 -6.54 1.50
N ALA A 52 -0.02 -7.53 2.37
CA ALA A 52 0.52 -8.82 1.98
C ALA A 52 -0.35 -9.50 0.92
N THR A 53 -1.68 -9.50 1.12
CA THR A 53 -2.64 -10.02 0.13
C THR A 53 -2.59 -9.24 -1.18
N TRP A 54 -2.55 -7.91 -1.11
CA TRP A 54 -2.51 -7.04 -2.28
C TRP A 54 -1.30 -7.34 -3.18
N TYR A 55 -0.15 -7.66 -2.57
CA TYR A 55 1.11 -7.94 -3.27
C TYR A 55 1.43 -9.43 -3.43
N LEU A 56 0.52 -10.33 -3.04
CA LEU A 56 0.74 -11.77 -3.20
C LEU A 56 1.07 -12.14 -4.64
N VAL A 57 0.35 -11.57 -5.60
CA VAL A 57 0.53 -11.86 -7.02
C VAL A 57 1.95 -11.51 -7.49
N SER A 58 2.53 -10.40 -7.01
CA SER A 58 3.90 -10.01 -7.36
C SER A 58 4.96 -11.00 -6.85
N ALA A 59 4.66 -11.74 -5.79
CA ALA A 59 5.54 -12.77 -5.24
C ALA A 59 5.37 -14.15 -5.93
N ILE A 60 4.20 -14.39 -6.55
CA ILE A 60 3.89 -15.65 -7.23
C ILE A 60 4.19 -15.59 -8.74
N ALA A 61 3.84 -14.46 -9.40
CA ALA A 61 3.85 -14.33 -10.85
C ALA A 61 5.19 -14.69 -11.51
N PRO A 62 6.37 -14.32 -10.96
CA PRO A 62 7.64 -14.69 -11.57
C PRO A 62 7.91 -16.21 -11.63
N ARG A 63 7.19 -17.00 -10.81
CA ARG A 63 7.32 -18.45 -10.73
C ARG A 63 6.27 -19.24 -11.51
N LEU A 64 5.26 -18.57 -12.08
CA LEU A 64 4.19 -19.28 -12.79
C LEU A 64 4.69 -20.05 -14.01
N GLY A 65 5.63 -19.46 -14.76
CA GLY A 65 6.28 -20.13 -15.90
C GLY A 65 7.05 -21.38 -15.48
N ASP A 66 7.74 -21.32 -14.34
CA ASP A 66 8.57 -22.44 -13.83
C ASP A 66 7.74 -23.70 -13.56
N ILE A 67 6.48 -23.55 -13.21
CA ILE A 67 5.56 -24.67 -12.90
C ILE A 67 4.64 -25.06 -14.07
N GLY A 68 4.85 -24.46 -15.26
CA GLY A 68 4.19 -24.86 -16.50
C GLY A 68 2.99 -24.02 -16.92
N PHE A 69 2.77 -22.81 -16.35
CA PHE A 69 1.83 -21.85 -16.92
C PHE A 69 2.42 -21.21 -18.18
N ASP A 70 1.72 -21.32 -19.30
CA ASP A 70 2.10 -20.69 -20.57
C ASP A 70 1.56 -19.25 -20.62
N LEU A 71 2.32 -18.33 -20.02
CA LEU A 71 1.97 -16.91 -19.94
C LEU A 71 3.05 -16.05 -20.59
N THR A 72 2.65 -15.14 -21.48
CA THR A 72 3.54 -14.14 -22.04
C THR A 72 3.98 -13.11 -20.99
N ASP A 73 5.11 -12.44 -21.22
CA ASP A 73 5.58 -11.37 -20.34
C ASP A 73 4.53 -10.27 -20.17
N GLN A 74 3.86 -9.91 -21.27
CA GLN A 74 2.76 -8.95 -21.21
C GLN A 74 1.64 -9.40 -20.27
N GLN A 75 1.26 -10.68 -20.33
CA GLN A 75 0.23 -11.24 -19.43
C GLN A 75 0.67 -11.24 -17.96
N LEU A 76 1.96 -11.48 -17.69
CA LEU A 76 2.51 -11.42 -16.34
C LEU A 76 2.50 -9.98 -15.79
N TYR A 77 2.89 -8.98 -16.57
CA TYR A 77 2.78 -7.58 -16.18
C TYR A 77 1.34 -7.16 -15.88
N TRP A 78 0.38 -7.57 -16.71
CA TRP A 78 -1.03 -7.34 -16.47
C TRP A 78 -1.52 -8.03 -15.20
N LEU A 79 -1.13 -9.28 -14.98
CA LEU A 79 -1.53 -10.06 -13.82
C LEU A 79 -1.10 -9.38 -12.50
N VAL A 80 0.12 -8.86 -12.46
CA VAL A 80 0.65 -8.12 -11.31
C VAL A 80 0.08 -6.70 -11.21
N ALA A 81 -0.37 -6.11 -12.32
CA ALA A 81 -0.97 -4.77 -12.36
C ALA A 81 -2.41 -4.71 -11.82
N ILE A 82 -3.23 -5.71 -12.15
CA ILE A 82 -4.67 -5.74 -11.86
C ILE A 82 -5.03 -5.54 -10.38
N PRO A 83 -4.29 -6.08 -9.39
CA PRO A 83 -4.54 -5.76 -7.98
C PRO A 83 -4.47 -4.25 -7.69
N GLY A 84 -3.62 -3.50 -8.41
CA GLY A 84 -3.53 -2.05 -8.29
C GLY A 84 -4.78 -1.32 -8.77
N LEU A 85 -5.35 -1.75 -9.91
CA LEU A 85 -6.63 -1.25 -10.41
C LEU A 85 -7.73 -1.44 -9.36
N ALA A 86 -7.90 -2.67 -8.89
CA ALA A 86 -8.91 -2.99 -7.90
C ALA A 86 -8.67 -2.23 -6.58
N GLY A 87 -7.41 -2.16 -6.12
CA GLY A 87 -7.04 -1.42 -4.91
C GLY A 87 -7.41 0.06 -4.98
N GLY A 88 -7.15 0.71 -6.11
CA GLY A 88 -7.55 2.10 -6.35
C GLY A 88 -9.07 2.29 -6.33
N LEU A 89 -9.81 1.48 -7.08
CA LEU A 89 -11.27 1.54 -7.16
C LEU A 89 -11.94 1.26 -5.80
N ILE A 90 -11.51 0.20 -5.11
CA ILE A 90 -12.09 -0.20 -3.83
C ILE A 90 -11.80 0.81 -2.73
N ARG A 91 -10.69 1.57 -2.78
CA ARG A 91 -10.42 2.66 -1.82
C ARG A 91 -11.51 3.72 -1.82
N PHE A 92 -12.09 4.04 -2.97
CA PHE A 92 -13.23 4.98 -3.03
C PHE A 92 -14.43 4.45 -2.26
N VAL A 93 -14.72 3.14 -2.33
CA VAL A 93 -15.80 2.52 -1.57
C VAL A 93 -15.48 2.52 -0.08
N PHE A 94 -14.29 2.07 0.29
CA PHE A 94 -13.86 1.96 1.68
C PHE A 94 -13.75 3.32 2.39
N MET A 95 -13.56 4.42 1.68
CA MET A 95 -13.55 5.76 2.25
C MET A 95 -14.90 6.11 2.92
N PHE A 96 -16.01 5.53 2.45
CA PHE A 96 -17.36 5.80 2.95
C PHE A 96 -17.87 4.77 3.96
N LEU A 97 -17.22 3.63 4.12
CA LEU A 97 -17.67 2.54 4.98
C LEU A 97 -17.49 2.77 6.50
N PRO A 98 -16.47 3.50 7.00
CA PRO A 98 -16.26 3.64 8.45
C PRO A 98 -17.46 4.15 9.25
N PRO A 99 -18.17 5.23 8.85
CA PRO A 99 -19.35 5.68 9.60
C PRO A 99 -20.55 4.74 9.46
N ILE A 100 -20.62 3.95 8.37
CA ILE A 100 -21.73 3.02 8.11
C ILE A 100 -21.56 1.76 8.94
N LEU A 101 -20.42 1.09 8.83
CA LEU A 101 -20.15 -0.20 9.46
C LEU A 101 -19.63 -0.06 10.90
N GLY A 102 -18.93 1.04 11.18
CA GLY A 102 -18.15 1.21 12.41
C GLY A 102 -16.90 0.34 12.43
N THR A 103 -15.91 0.71 13.25
CA THR A 103 -14.56 0.14 13.25
C THR A 103 -14.54 -1.38 13.39
N ARG A 104 -15.30 -1.94 14.35
CA ARG A 104 -15.32 -3.39 14.61
C ARG A 104 -15.71 -4.21 13.38
N LYS A 105 -16.85 -3.88 12.77
CA LYS A 105 -17.35 -4.62 11.59
C LYS A 105 -16.49 -4.37 10.36
N LEU A 106 -16.01 -3.14 10.19
CA LEU A 106 -15.18 -2.76 9.05
C LEU A 106 -13.86 -3.53 9.05
N VAL A 107 -13.13 -3.55 10.18
CA VAL A 107 -11.84 -4.24 10.29
C VAL A 107 -12.02 -5.76 10.12
N ALA A 108 -13.05 -6.35 10.76
CA ALA A 108 -13.36 -7.78 10.61
C ALA A 108 -13.70 -8.14 9.15
N LEU A 109 -14.56 -7.35 8.49
CA LEU A 109 -14.90 -7.54 7.08
C LEU A 109 -13.66 -7.43 6.20
N SER A 110 -12.84 -6.39 6.44
CA SER A 110 -11.58 -6.19 5.70
C SER A 110 -10.65 -7.40 5.81
N ALA A 111 -10.58 -8.05 6.99
CA ALA A 111 -9.80 -9.27 7.16
C ALA A 111 -10.44 -10.45 6.40
N PHE A 112 -11.71 -10.77 6.65
CA PHE A 112 -12.31 -11.98 6.09
C PHE A 112 -12.43 -11.97 4.56
N VAL A 113 -12.62 -10.82 3.93
CA VAL A 113 -12.65 -10.73 2.45
C VAL A 113 -11.30 -11.07 1.84
N LEU A 114 -10.17 -10.92 2.56
CA LEU A 114 -8.86 -11.36 2.09
C LEU A 114 -8.74 -12.87 1.91
N LEU A 115 -9.63 -13.67 2.55
CA LEU A 115 -9.65 -15.13 2.36
C LEU A 115 -9.97 -15.51 0.91
N LEU A 116 -10.77 -14.72 0.22
CA LEU A 116 -11.14 -14.99 -1.16
C LEU A 116 -9.91 -15.13 -2.08
N PRO A 117 -9.04 -14.12 -2.22
CA PRO A 117 -7.81 -14.27 -3.00
C PRO A 117 -6.84 -15.27 -2.41
N MET A 118 -6.71 -15.39 -1.09
CA MET A 118 -5.79 -16.34 -0.47
C MET A 118 -6.13 -17.80 -0.80
N VAL A 119 -7.38 -18.18 -0.58
CA VAL A 119 -7.87 -19.53 -0.91
C VAL A 119 -7.85 -19.73 -2.43
N GLY A 120 -8.28 -18.73 -3.20
CA GLY A 120 -8.27 -18.80 -4.65
C GLY A 120 -6.89 -19.10 -5.22
N TRP A 121 -5.87 -18.34 -4.83
CA TRP A 121 -4.49 -18.57 -5.28
C TRP A 121 -3.92 -19.90 -4.78
N THR A 122 -4.25 -20.34 -3.55
CA THR A 122 -3.86 -21.66 -3.05
C THR A 122 -4.36 -22.80 -3.94
N LEU A 123 -5.56 -22.67 -4.50
CA LEU A 123 -6.15 -23.71 -5.33
C LEU A 123 -5.70 -23.63 -6.80
N VAL A 124 -5.69 -22.42 -7.36
CA VAL A 124 -5.51 -22.21 -8.80
C VAL A 124 -4.08 -22.49 -9.28
N VAL A 125 -3.06 -22.18 -8.48
CA VAL A 125 -1.67 -22.46 -8.86
C VAL A 125 -1.36 -23.97 -9.01
N ARG A 126 -2.27 -24.85 -8.59
CA ARG A 126 -2.14 -26.30 -8.67
C ARG A 126 -2.59 -26.90 -10.02
N ASP A 127 -3.30 -26.11 -10.81
CA ASP A 127 -3.81 -26.54 -12.11
C ASP A 127 -3.36 -25.55 -13.18
N THR A 128 -2.34 -25.94 -13.93
CA THR A 128 -1.74 -25.12 -15.00
C THR A 128 -2.69 -24.93 -16.20
N SER A 129 -3.77 -25.71 -16.30
CA SER A 129 -4.81 -25.53 -17.31
C SER A 129 -5.79 -24.40 -16.99
N THR A 130 -5.64 -23.75 -15.82
CA THR A 130 -6.51 -22.65 -15.39
C THR A 130 -6.47 -21.51 -16.41
N PRO A 131 -7.64 -21.08 -16.94
CA PRO A 131 -7.72 -20.02 -17.91
C PRO A 131 -7.18 -18.68 -17.34
N TYR A 132 -6.48 -17.92 -18.16
CA TYR A 132 -5.88 -16.62 -17.76
C TYR A 132 -6.88 -15.65 -17.12
N TRP A 133 -8.12 -15.59 -17.60
CA TRP A 133 -9.15 -14.72 -17.01
C TRP A 133 -9.50 -15.06 -15.56
N VAL A 134 -9.35 -16.33 -15.14
CA VAL A 134 -9.53 -16.74 -13.73
C VAL A 134 -8.39 -16.18 -12.88
N LEU A 135 -7.15 -16.25 -13.38
CA LEU A 135 -5.99 -15.66 -12.72
C LEU A 135 -6.18 -14.15 -12.56
N LEU A 136 -6.67 -13.46 -13.61
CA LEU A 136 -6.99 -12.02 -13.56
C LEU A 136 -8.09 -11.70 -12.54
N ALA A 137 -9.15 -12.50 -12.47
CA ALA A 137 -10.25 -12.30 -11.52
C ALA A 137 -9.76 -12.45 -10.06
N LEU A 138 -8.90 -13.45 -9.80
CA LEU A 138 -8.28 -13.64 -8.49
C LEU A 138 -7.29 -12.52 -8.16
N ALA A 139 -6.48 -12.08 -9.13
CA ALA A 139 -5.61 -10.93 -8.98
C ALA A 139 -6.41 -9.65 -8.66
N PHE A 140 -7.54 -9.43 -9.35
CA PHE A 140 -8.45 -8.33 -9.05
C PHE A 140 -8.98 -8.41 -7.62
N SER A 141 -9.40 -9.60 -7.17
CA SER A 141 -9.89 -9.80 -5.81
C SER A 141 -8.85 -9.49 -4.74
N ALA A 142 -7.56 -9.71 -5.00
CA ALA A 142 -6.46 -9.35 -4.10
C ALA A 142 -6.35 -7.82 -3.87
N GLY A 143 -6.85 -7.02 -4.79
CA GLY A 143 -6.91 -5.56 -4.67
C GLY A 143 -7.76 -5.06 -3.49
N VAL A 144 -8.64 -5.88 -2.94
CA VAL A 144 -9.36 -5.57 -1.68
C VAL A 144 -8.37 -5.21 -0.55
N GLY A 145 -7.20 -5.87 -0.53
CA GLY A 145 -6.15 -5.55 0.43
C GLY A 145 -5.70 -4.09 0.33
N GLY A 146 -5.38 -3.63 -0.89
CA GLY A 146 -5.05 -2.22 -1.14
C GLY A 146 -6.21 -1.27 -0.85
N GLY A 147 -7.43 -1.70 -1.20
CA GLY A 147 -8.66 -0.93 -1.02
C GLY A 147 -9.01 -0.64 0.43
N SER A 148 -8.80 -1.61 1.32
CA SER A 148 -9.15 -1.51 2.75
C SER A 148 -8.41 -0.38 3.50
N PHE A 149 -7.26 0.08 2.99
CA PHE A 149 -6.44 1.13 3.59
C PHE A 149 -7.24 2.37 3.99
N SER A 150 -8.08 2.91 3.08
CA SER A 150 -8.85 4.14 3.35
C SER A 150 -9.81 3.97 4.51
N GLY A 151 -10.48 2.82 4.60
CA GLY A 151 -11.40 2.51 5.68
C GLY A 151 -10.70 2.28 7.02
N LEU A 152 -9.61 1.50 7.01
CA LEU A 152 -8.83 1.20 8.21
C LEU A 152 -8.23 2.47 8.82
N MET A 153 -7.62 3.33 7.99
CA MET A 153 -7.03 4.60 8.43
C MET A 153 -8.09 5.53 9.02
N ALA A 154 -9.20 5.74 8.30
CA ALA A 154 -10.27 6.61 8.74
C ALA A 154 -10.91 6.10 10.04
N SER A 155 -11.18 4.79 10.15
CA SER A 155 -11.80 4.23 11.35
C SER A 155 -10.90 4.32 12.59
N THR A 156 -9.59 4.19 12.42
CA THR A 156 -8.61 4.35 13.51
C THR A 156 -8.53 5.80 13.98
N SER A 157 -8.61 6.77 13.05
CA SER A 157 -8.54 8.20 13.39
C SER A 157 -9.59 8.64 14.41
N TYR A 158 -10.75 7.99 14.44
CA TYR A 158 -11.84 8.31 15.40
C TYR A 158 -11.49 8.03 16.86
N PHE A 159 -10.43 7.26 17.11
CA PHE A 159 -10.01 6.89 18.46
C PHE A 159 -8.92 7.81 19.04
N PHE A 160 -8.34 8.70 18.22
CA PHE A 160 -7.21 9.52 18.64
C PHE A 160 -7.52 11.01 18.68
N PRO A 161 -7.07 11.72 19.73
CA PRO A 161 -7.14 13.17 19.77
C PRO A 161 -6.20 13.76 18.68
N LYS A 162 -6.49 14.98 18.24
CA LYS A 162 -5.73 15.67 17.16
C LYS A 162 -4.23 15.68 17.40
N ARG A 163 -3.82 15.87 18.69
CA ARG A 163 -2.40 15.90 19.09
C ARG A 163 -1.66 14.58 18.84
N LEU A 164 -2.36 13.43 18.80
CA LEU A 164 -1.79 12.08 18.59
C LEU A 164 -2.18 11.47 17.24
N SER A 165 -3.14 12.06 16.55
CA SER A 165 -3.68 11.51 15.29
C SER A 165 -2.59 11.34 14.22
N GLY A 166 -1.69 12.33 14.07
CA GLY A 166 -0.57 12.25 13.13
C GLY A 166 0.36 11.08 13.41
N THR A 167 0.76 10.90 14.68
CA THR A 167 1.60 9.78 15.12
C THR A 167 0.89 8.44 14.90
N ALA A 168 -0.38 8.32 15.32
CA ALA A 168 -1.12 7.07 15.19
C ALA A 168 -1.31 6.64 13.72
N LEU A 169 -1.74 7.56 12.87
CA LEU A 169 -1.95 7.29 11.44
C LEU A 169 -0.63 7.10 10.70
N GLY A 170 0.43 7.82 11.08
CA GLY A 170 1.77 7.64 10.54
C GLY A 170 2.32 6.26 10.84
N LEU A 171 2.19 5.79 12.08
CA LEU A 171 2.55 4.43 12.49
C LEU A 171 1.74 3.38 11.73
N GLN A 172 0.41 3.55 11.66
CA GLN A 172 -0.45 2.61 10.94
C GLN A 172 -0.08 2.50 9.46
N ALA A 173 0.09 3.62 8.78
CA ALA A 173 0.44 3.64 7.36
C ALA A 173 1.86 3.13 7.10
N GLY A 174 2.83 3.50 7.95
CA GLY A 174 4.22 3.04 7.82
C GLY A 174 4.34 1.54 8.06
N ILE A 175 3.84 1.06 9.21
CA ILE A 175 3.91 -0.37 9.58
C ILE A 175 3.04 -1.22 8.63
N GLY A 176 1.87 -0.73 8.20
CA GLY A 176 1.03 -1.44 7.22
C GLY A 176 1.76 -1.73 5.92
N ASN A 177 2.59 -0.81 5.43
CA ASN A 177 3.37 -1.00 4.21
C ASN A 177 4.41 -2.14 4.32
N PHE A 178 4.83 -2.54 5.53
CA PHE A 178 5.71 -3.71 5.67
C PHE A 178 5.09 -4.99 5.10
N GLY A 179 3.75 -5.10 5.06
CA GLY A 179 3.06 -6.23 4.44
C GLY A 179 3.52 -6.52 3.01
N ILE A 180 3.92 -5.49 2.25
CA ILE A 180 4.45 -5.62 0.88
C ILE A 180 5.77 -6.42 0.89
N GLY A 181 6.75 -5.94 1.63
CA GLY A 181 8.05 -6.61 1.72
C GLY A 181 7.96 -7.97 2.42
N VAL A 182 7.07 -8.09 3.42
CA VAL A 182 6.87 -9.36 4.15
C VAL A 182 6.35 -10.45 3.22
N VAL A 183 5.35 -10.23 2.38
CA VAL A 183 4.85 -11.26 1.47
C VAL A 183 5.88 -11.62 0.41
N GLN A 184 6.62 -10.64 -0.11
CA GLN A 184 7.65 -10.87 -1.12
C GLN A 184 8.90 -11.58 -0.55
N LEU A 185 9.16 -11.49 0.74
CA LEU A 185 10.18 -12.27 1.44
C LEU A 185 9.66 -13.67 1.84
N LEU A 186 8.44 -13.73 2.38
CA LEU A 186 7.87 -14.95 2.95
C LEU A 186 7.51 -15.98 1.88
N VAL A 187 6.89 -15.55 0.78
CA VAL A 187 6.39 -16.47 -0.26
C VAL A 187 7.54 -17.25 -0.91
N PRO A 188 8.64 -16.64 -1.40
CA PRO A 188 9.76 -17.38 -1.95
C PRO A 188 10.37 -18.41 -0.98
N TRP A 189 10.31 -18.12 0.31
CA TRP A 189 10.81 -19.03 1.33
C TRP A 189 9.88 -20.22 1.56
N VAL A 190 8.57 -19.99 1.75
CA VAL A 190 7.60 -21.05 2.08
C VAL A 190 7.27 -21.97 0.91
N VAL A 191 7.50 -21.55 -0.33
CA VAL A 191 7.27 -22.38 -1.52
C VAL A 191 8.35 -23.45 -1.70
N GLY A 192 9.46 -23.39 -0.96
CA GLY A 192 10.56 -24.37 -1.01
C GLY A 192 10.31 -25.62 -0.18
N PHE A 193 9.22 -25.75 0.59
CA PHE A 193 8.96 -26.91 1.43
C PHE A 193 7.47 -27.15 1.72
N GLY A 194 7.10 -28.39 2.03
CA GLY A 194 5.72 -28.77 2.36
C GLY A 194 5.31 -28.33 3.76
N LEU A 195 4.40 -27.35 3.89
CA LEU A 195 3.92 -26.85 5.19
C LEU A 195 3.08 -27.86 5.98
N PHE A 196 2.29 -28.69 5.27
CA PHE A 196 1.38 -29.68 5.88
C PHE A 196 1.68 -31.12 5.44
N GLY A 197 2.91 -31.35 4.99
CA GLY A 197 3.34 -32.62 4.41
C GLY A 197 2.82 -32.87 2.99
N THR A 198 3.50 -33.75 2.27
CA THR A 198 3.17 -34.07 0.86
C THR A 198 1.89 -34.89 0.69
N ALA A 199 1.37 -35.47 1.77
CA ALA A 199 0.16 -36.30 1.74
C ALA A 199 -1.12 -35.47 1.49
N VAL A 200 -1.13 -34.21 1.91
CA VAL A 200 -2.31 -33.32 1.79
C VAL A 200 -2.22 -32.45 0.55
N LEU A 201 -1.03 -31.90 0.27
CA LEU A 201 -0.80 -30.97 -0.84
C LEU A 201 0.52 -31.37 -1.54
N THR A 202 0.39 -31.97 -2.71
CA THR A 202 1.53 -32.42 -3.53
C THR A 202 2.28 -31.21 -4.11
N PRO A 203 3.64 -31.25 -4.14
CA PRO A 203 4.42 -30.25 -4.83
C PRO A 203 4.21 -30.29 -6.34
N GLN A 204 4.58 -29.22 -7.00
CA GLN A 204 4.71 -29.15 -8.44
C GLN A 204 6.19 -29.34 -8.80
N SER A 205 6.47 -29.92 -9.97
CA SER A 205 7.83 -29.96 -10.49
C SER A 205 8.11 -28.68 -11.27
N SER A 206 9.20 -27.99 -10.95
CA SER A 206 9.66 -26.87 -11.76
C SER A 206 10.31 -27.37 -13.06
N ALA A 207 10.54 -26.49 -14.01
CA ALA A 207 11.25 -26.78 -15.26
C ALA A 207 12.65 -27.38 -15.01
N ASP A 208 13.31 -27.00 -13.93
CA ASP A 208 14.62 -27.47 -13.51
C ASP A 208 14.58 -28.80 -12.74
N GLY A 209 13.38 -29.36 -12.49
CA GLY A 209 13.17 -30.60 -11.76
C GLY A 209 13.05 -30.43 -10.24
N ASP A 210 13.16 -29.23 -9.71
CA ASP A 210 12.97 -28.94 -8.29
C ASP A 210 11.51 -29.06 -7.88
N LEU A 211 11.29 -29.47 -6.63
CA LEU A 211 9.94 -29.51 -6.06
C LEU A 211 9.54 -28.14 -5.50
N VAL A 212 8.40 -27.61 -5.93
CA VAL A 212 7.89 -26.31 -5.55
C VAL A 212 6.46 -26.43 -5.01
N TRP A 213 6.20 -25.82 -3.85
CA TRP A 213 4.87 -25.75 -3.22
C TRP A 213 4.27 -24.34 -3.41
N LEU A 214 4.03 -23.91 -4.66
CA LEU A 214 3.60 -22.54 -4.95
C LEU A 214 2.27 -22.16 -4.27
N HIS A 215 1.40 -23.13 -4.00
CA HIS A 215 0.17 -22.95 -3.23
C HIS A 215 0.40 -22.46 -1.78
N ASN A 216 1.59 -22.70 -1.20
CA ASN A 216 1.93 -22.19 0.13
C ASN A 216 1.91 -20.66 0.20
N GLY A 217 2.13 -19.97 -0.92
CA GLY A 217 2.09 -18.51 -0.97
C GLY A 217 0.74 -17.93 -0.47
N GLY A 218 -0.38 -18.54 -0.87
CA GLY A 218 -1.70 -18.17 -0.35
C GLY A 218 -1.99 -18.81 1.02
N LEU A 219 -1.66 -20.10 1.15
CA LEU A 219 -2.01 -20.93 2.30
C LEU A 219 -1.43 -20.41 3.63
N VAL A 220 -0.19 -19.95 3.64
CA VAL A 220 0.52 -19.50 4.84
C VAL A 220 -0.15 -18.29 5.51
N LEU A 221 -0.84 -17.47 4.73
CA LEU A 221 -1.51 -16.25 5.24
C LEU A 221 -2.94 -16.52 5.76
N ILE A 222 -3.58 -17.61 5.35
CA ILE A 222 -4.97 -17.93 5.73
C ILE A 222 -5.18 -17.96 7.25
N PRO A 223 -4.36 -18.65 8.07
CA PRO A 223 -4.54 -18.67 9.52
C PRO A 223 -4.45 -17.28 10.15
N TRP A 224 -3.53 -16.45 9.66
CA TRP A 224 -3.32 -15.09 10.17
C TRP A 224 -4.46 -14.15 9.81
N VAL A 225 -5.02 -14.28 8.61
CA VAL A 225 -6.20 -13.53 8.18
C VAL A 225 -7.43 -13.91 9.01
N LEU A 226 -7.66 -15.20 9.24
CA LEU A 226 -8.72 -15.68 10.14
C LEU A 226 -8.53 -15.14 11.56
N PHE A 227 -7.32 -15.23 12.10
CA PHE A 227 -6.99 -14.70 13.41
C PHE A 227 -7.26 -13.20 13.50
N ALA A 228 -6.85 -12.41 12.51
CA ALA A 228 -7.10 -10.96 12.46
C ALA A 228 -8.59 -10.63 12.46
N GLY A 229 -9.39 -11.35 11.67
CA GLY A 229 -10.84 -11.17 11.61
C GLY A 229 -11.53 -11.49 12.93
N ILE A 230 -11.18 -12.61 13.57
CA ILE A 230 -11.68 -13.00 14.88
C ILE A 230 -11.24 -11.99 15.95
N LEU A 231 -9.96 -11.61 15.95
CA LEU A 231 -9.42 -10.62 16.88
C LEU A 231 -10.16 -9.28 16.77
N ALA A 232 -10.47 -8.84 15.54
CA ALA A 232 -11.24 -7.62 15.33
C ALA A 232 -12.66 -7.71 15.93
N ILE A 233 -13.33 -8.87 15.77
CA ILE A 233 -14.67 -9.09 16.33
C ILE A 233 -14.62 -9.06 17.87
N VAL A 234 -13.63 -9.70 18.47
CA VAL A 234 -13.55 -9.86 19.94
C VAL A 234 -13.08 -8.56 20.61
N VAL A 235 -12.09 -7.91 20.04
CA VAL A 235 -11.33 -6.83 20.70
C VAL A 235 -11.85 -5.44 20.37
N LEU A 236 -12.27 -5.19 19.11
CA LEU A 236 -12.61 -3.86 18.66
C LEU A 236 -14.03 -3.43 19.07
N ARG A 237 -14.19 -2.13 19.23
CA ARG A 237 -15.47 -1.51 19.57
C ARG A 237 -15.89 -0.52 18.48
N ARG A 238 -17.17 -0.18 18.47
CA ARG A 238 -17.75 0.86 17.61
C ARG A 238 -17.86 2.15 18.39
N VAL A 239 -17.38 3.25 17.81
CA VAL A 239 -17.70 4.61 18.28
C VAL A 239 -18.73 5.23 17.33
N PRO A 240 -19.69 6.02 17.83
CA PRO A 240 -20.65 6.72 16.98
C PRO A 240 -19.92 7.82 16.20
N VAL A 241 -20.08 7.82 14.88
CA VAL A 241 -19.49 8.83 13.99
C VAL A 241 -20.54 9.28 12.98
N THR A 242 -20.69 10.58 12.84
CA THR A 242 -21.50 11.21 11.78
C THR A 242 -20.61 11.68 10.65
N ALA A 243 -20.92 11.31 9.41
CA ALA A 243 -20.17 11.74 8.23
C ALA A 243 -20.98 12.71 7.39
N ASN A 244 -20.31 13.74 6.87
CA ASN A 244 -20.86 14.65 5.88
C ASN A 244 -20.17 14.45 4.52
N PHE A 245 -20.73 13.59 3.70
CA PHE A 245 -20.18 13.23 2.39
C PHE A 245 -20.12 14.42 1.40
N ARG A 246 -21.08 15.34 1.47
CA ARG A 246 -21.12 16.48 0.56
C ARG A 246 -19.93 17.42 0.74
N GLN A 247 -19.48 17.60 1.97
CA GLN A 247 -18.31 18.42 2.27
C GLN A 247 -17.00 17.76 1.79
N GLN A 248 -16.92 16.43 1.86
CA GLN A 248 -15.76 15.70 1.36
C GLN A 248 -15.60 15.81 -0.16
N LEU A 249 -16.68 15.89 -0.93
CA LEU A 249 -16.62 16.03 -2.39
C LEU A 249 -16.25 17.45 -2.86
N SER A 250 -16.33 18.48 -2.01
CA SER A 250 -15.96 19.85 -2.38
C SER A 250 -14.48 20.06 -2.67
N ILE A 251 -13.62 19.09 -2.31
CA ILE A 251 -12.17 19.09 -2.55
C ILE A 251 -11.79 19.21 -4.04
N PHE A 252 -12.65 18.69 -4.95
CA PHE A 252 -12.35 18.68 -6.38
C PHE A 252 -12.30 20.08 -7.02
N ARG A 253 -12.82 21.09 -6.32
CA ARG A 253 -12.73 22.49 -6.73
C ARG A 253 -11.41 23.15 -6.32
N LEU A 254 -10.61 22.52 -5.48
CA LEU A 254 -9.36 23.05 -4.96
C LEU A 254 -8.19 22.63 -5.85
N LYS A 255 -7.42 23.59 -6.38
CA LYS A 255 -6.24 23.27 -7.20
C LYS A 255 -5.21 22.39 -6.47
N HIS A 256 -5.04 22.61 -5.16
CA HIS A 256 -4.11 21.83 -4.34
C HIS A 256 -4.49 20.36 -4.23
N THR A 257 -5.76 19.99 -4.43
CA THR A 257 -6.16 18.58 -4.51
C THR A 257 -5.45 17.88 -5.66
N TRP A 258 -5.43 18.49 -6.83
CA TRP A 258 -4.81 17.93 -8.02
C TRP A 258 -3.28 17.93 -7.95
N ILE A 259 -2.69 19.02 -7.41
CA ILE A 259 -1.24 19.12 -7.21
C ILE A 259 -0.76 18.04 -6.22
N MET A 260 -1.41 17.90 -5.06
CA MET A 260 -1.06 16.88 -4.07
C MET A 260 -1.31 15.47 -4.58
N THR A 261 -2.34 15.27 -5.42
CA THR A 261 -2.60 13.99 -6.08
C THR A 261 -1.44 13.61 -7.01
N ALA A 262 -0.95 14.55 -7.84
CA ALA A 262 0.19 14.32 -8.71
C ALA A 262 1.46 13.98 -7.90
N ILE A 263 1.75 14.76 -6.86
CA ILE A 263 2.90 14.54 -5.97
C ILE A 263 2.79 13.20 -5.24
N TYR A 264 1.59 12.81 -4.79
CA TYR A 264 1.40 11.52 -4.12
C TYR A 264 1.46 10.33 -5.09
N LEU A 265 1.00 10.53 -6.33
CA LEU A 265 1.20 9.54 -7.38
C LEU A 265 2.69 9.35 -7.70
N MET A 266 3.50 10.42 -7.68
CA MET A 266 4.96 10.31 -7.75
C MET A 266 5.51 9.51 -6.57
N SER A 267 5.16 9.87 -5.33
CA SER A 267 5.79 9.29 -4.14
C SER A 267 5.27 7.87 -3.85
N PHE A 268 3.95 7.71 -3.64
CA PHE A 268 3.36 6.42 -3.31
C PHE A 268 3.02 5.59 -4.55
N GLY A 269 2.58 6.22 -5.63
CA GLY A 269 2.27 5.51 -6.88
C GLY A 269 3.50 4.84 -7.47
N ALA A 270 4.63 5.55 -7.55
CA ALA A 270 5.89 4.96 -8.02
C ALA A 270 6.40 3.90 -7.01
N PHE A 271 6.39 4.18 -5.70
CA PHE A 271 6.73 3.20 -4.67
C PHE A 271 5.93 1.90 -4.84
N SER A 272 4.61 2.01 -4.86
CA SER A 272 3.71 0.86 -4.92
C SER A 272 3.81 0.13 -6.25
N GLY A 273 3.95 0.87 -7.35
CA GLY A 273 4.08 0.31 -8.69
C GLY A 273 5.39 -0.43 -8.90
N LEU A 274 6.51 0.18 -8.55
CA LEU A 274 7.82 -0.48 -8.63
C LEU A 274 7.90 -1.67 -7.65
N ALA A 275 7.37 -1.54 -6.43
CA ALA A 275 7.30 -2.66 -5.49
C ALA A 275 6.57 -3.89 -6.08
N ALA A 276 5.51 -3.67 -6.86
CA ALA A 276 4.79 -4.75 -7.52
C ALA A 276 5.58 -5.38 -8.67
N GLN A 277 6.29 -4.56 -9.44
CA GLN A 277 6.88 -4.99 -10.72
C GLN A 277 8.38 -5.30 -10.66
N THR A 278 9.07 -4.99 -9.56
CA THR A 278 10.55 -5.16 -9.47
C THR A 278 11.00 -6.58 -9.82
N GLY A 279 10.27 -7.62 -9.37
CA GLY A 279 10.62 -9.00 -9.70
C GLY A 279 10.57 -9.28 -11.21
N LEU A 280 9.55 -8.77 -11.91
CA LEU A 280 9.44 -8.92 -13.37
C LEU A 280 10.49 -8.08 -14.11
N ILE A 281 10.78 -6.87 -13.63
CA ILE A 281 11.81 -6.00 -14.22
C ILE A 281 13.19 -6.69 -14.13
N ILE A 282 13.54 -7.27 -12.98
CA ILE A 282 14.81 -8.01 -12.80
C ILE A 282 14.88 -9.18 -13.79
N ARG A 283 13.79 -9.94 -13.91
CA ARG A 283 13.71 -11.06 -14.86
C ARG A 283 13.87 -10.60 -16.31
N ASP A 284 13.18 -9.55 -16.70
CA ASP A 284 13.21 -9.00 -18.06
C ASP A 284 14.59 -8.47 -18.45
N VAL A 285 15.24 -7.75 -17.51
CA VAL A 285 16.50 -7.06 -17.81
C VAL A 285 17.71 -7.98 -17.70
N PHE A 286 17.67 -8.91 -16.72
CA PHE A 286 18.84 -9.74 -16.38
C PHE A 286 18.65 -11.23 -16.63
N GLY A 287 17.42 -11.71 -16.92
CA GLY A 287 17.13 -13.14 -17.06
C GLY A 287 17.80 -13.84 -18.25
N GLY A 288 18.40 -13.11 -19.19
CA GLY A 288 19.15 -13.67 -20.32
C GLY A 288 20.60 -14.03 -20.01
N PHE A 289 21.11 -13.77 -18.80
CA PHE A 289 22.48 -14.13 -18.40
C PHE A 289 22.51 -15.51 -17.73
N ASP A 290 23.59 -16.27 -17.93
CA ASP A 290 23.77 -17.60 -17.30
C ASP A 290 23.72 -17.54 -15.76
N ASP A 291 24.29 -16.47 -15.18
CA ASP A 291 24.28 -16.20 -13.74
C ASP A 291 23.20 -15.17 -13.35
N ALA A 292 22.02 -15.24 -13.97
CA ALA A 292 20.94 -14.30 -13.73
C ALA A 292 20.56 -14.21 -12.24
N PRO A 293 20.41 -12.99 -11.66
CA PRO A 293 20.00 -12.85 -10.28
C PRO A 293 18.56 -13.35 -10.08
N ASN A 294 18.32 -14.14 -9.03
CA ASN A 294 16.96 -14.58 -8.70
C ASN A 294 16.08 -13.35 -8.36
N PRO A 295 15.04 -13.04 -9.15
CA PRO A 295 14.22 -11.85 -8.96
C PRO A 295 13.61 -11.76 -7.56
N LEU A 296 13.16 -12.89 -7.01
CA LEU A 296 12.47 -12.93 -5.72
C LEU A 296 13.42 -12.81 -4.53
N ALA A 297 14.71 -13.04 -4.72
CA ALA A 297 15.72 -12.81 -3.68
C ALA A 297 15.92 -11.32 -3.38
N TRP A 298 15.58 -10.41 -4.32
CA TRP A 298 15.90 -8.99 -4.24
C TRP A 298 14.67 -8.07 -4.21
N ALA A 299 13.53 -8.50 -4.77
CA ALA A 299 12.35 -7.65 -4.94
C ALA A 299 11.78 -7.09 -3.62
N TRP A 300 11.89 -7.81 -2.51
CA TRP A 300 11.34 -7.44 -1.19
C TRP A 300 12.11 -6.32 -0.48
N ILE A 301 13.40 -6.13 -0.81
CA ILE A 301 14.29 -5.20 -0.08
C ILE A 301 13.80 -3.75 -0.24
N GLY A 302 13.47 -3.36 -1.47
CA GLY A 302 13.02 -2.01 -1.77
C GLY A 302 11.75 -1.59 -1.01
N PRO A 303 10.65 -2.34 -1.10
CA PRO A 303 9.43 -2.05 -0.35
C PRO A 303 9.63 -2.00 1.16
N LEU A 304 10.45 -2.91 1.70
CA LEU A 304 10.76 -2.94 3.13
C LEU A 304 11.55 -1.68 3.55
N LEU A 305 12.55 -1.30 2.76
CA LEU A 305 13.34 -0.09 2.97
C LEU A 305 12.46 1.17 2.95
N GLY A 306 11.64 1.33 1.91
CA GLY A 306 10.78 2.50 1.79
C GLY A 306 9.73 2.60 2.90
N ALA A 307 9.17 1.45 3.33
CA ALA A 307 8.26 1.38 4.47
C ALA A 307 8.95 1.78 5.79
N ALA A 308 10.15 1.28 6.03
CA ALA A 308 10.95 1.61 7.21
C ALA A 308 11.30 3.10 7.25
N VAL A 309 11.77 3.66 6.15
CA VAL A 309 12.10 5.09 6.02
C VAL A 309 10.84 5.94 6.25
N ARG A 310 9.70 5.58 5.66
CA ARG A 310 8.43 6.29 5.88
C ARG A 310 8.05 6.34 7.36
N ALA A 311 8.17 5.22 8.07
CA ALA A 311 7.87 5.15 9.49
C ALA A 311 8.84 6.01 10.32
N ALA A 312 10.13 5.94 10.02
CA ALA A 312 11.18 6.69 10.73
C ALA A 312 11.11 8.22 10.48
N CYS A 313 10.70 8.64 9.28
CA CYS A 313 10.62 10.05 8.91
C CYS A 313 9.39 10.79 9.47
N GLY A 314 8.35 10.07 9.95
CA GLY A 314 7.16 10.70 10.51
C GLY A 314 7.46 11.77 11.57
N PRO A 315 8.18 11.44 12.67
CA PRO A 315 8.56 12.41 13.70
C PRO A 315 9.45 13.56 13.18
N LEU A 316 10.28 13.31 12.17
CA LEU A 316 11.13 14.33 11.57
C LEU A 316 10.29 15.34 10.76
N CYS A 317 9.28 14.86 10.02
CA CYS A 317 8.32 15.72 9.33
C CYS A 317 7.52 16.61 10.31
N ASP A 318 7.28 16.13 11.54
CA ASP A 318 6.63 16.93 12.58
C ASP A 318 7.48 18.11 13.04
N ARG A 319 8.82 17.98 13.01
CA ARG A 319 9.77 19.01 13.46
C ARG A 319 10.13 20.02 12.37
N TRP A 320 10.29 19.57 11.13
CA TRP A 320 10.87 20.36 10.04
C TRP A 320 9.88 20.68 8.90
N GLY A 321 8.62 20.20 9.02
CA GLY A 321 7.60 20.37 8.00
C GLY A 321 7.64 19.28 6.93
N GLY A 322 6.47 19.01 6.33
CA GLY A 322 6.34 17.96 5.32
C GLY A 322 6.88 18.35 3.95
N ALA A 323 6.83 19.66 3.60
CA ALA A 323 7.19 20.14 2.27
C ALA A 323 8.65 19.88 1.90
N ILE A 324 9.58 20.09 2.83
CA ILE A 324 10.99 19.85 2.58
C ILE A 324 11.28 18.34 2.37
N PHE A 325 10.60 17.46 3.13
CA PHE A 325 10.74 16.01 2.95
C PHE A 325 10.15 15.56 1.61
N THR A 326 9.04 16.13 1.18
CA THR A 326 8.45 15.85 -0.13
C THR A 326 9.40 16.29 -1.26
N PHE A 327 10.00 17.47 -1.14
CA PHE A 327 10.95 17.99 -2.13
C PHE A 327 12.24 17.15 -2.20
N ILE A 328 12.87 16.90 -1.06
CA ILE A 328 14.10 16.07 -0.99
C ILE A 328 13.81 14.66 -1.48
N GLY A 329 12.66 14.08 -1.08
CA GLY A 329 12.23 12.78 -1.54
C GLY A 329 12.05 12.73 -3.05
N GLY A 330 11.37 13.70 -3.65
CA GLY A 330 11.20 13.79 -5.10
C GLY A 330 12.51 13.95 -5.86
N ALA A 331 13.43 14.79 -5.37
CA ALA A 331 14.76 14.97 -5.95
C ALA A 331 15.57 13.66 -5.90
N GLY A 332 15.55 12.99 -4.73
CA GLY A 332 16.22 11.70 -4.57
C GLY A 332 15.62 10.59 -5.44
N MET A 333 14.28 10.54 -5.59
CA MET A 333 13.63 9.62 -6.51
C MET A 333 14.04 9.89 -7.97
N THR A 334 14.13 11.17 -8.37
CA THR A 334 14.62 11.54 -9.70
C THR A 334 16.04 11.04 -9.94
N LEU A 335 16.93 11.27 -8.97
CA LEU A 335 18.31 10.78 -9.03
C LEU A 335 18.36 9.25 -9.12
N GLY A 336 17.65 8.54 -8.24
CA GLY A 336 17.60 7.08 -8.23
C GLY A 336 17.08 6.51 -9.57
N THR A 337 16.07 7.17 -10.16
CA THR A 337 15.54 6.77 -11.47
C THR A 337 16.57 6.95 -12.57
N ILE A 338 17.34 8.04 -12.56
CA ILE A 338 18.42 8.27 -13.52
C ILE A 338 19.54 7.23 -13.34
N VAL A 339 19.92 6.93 -12.09
CA VAL A 339 20.92 5.88 -11.82
C VAL A 339 20.42 4.52 -12.32
N THR A 340 19.18 4.13 -12.03
CA THR A 340 18.59 2.88 -12.54
C THR A 340 18.64 2.81 -14.05
N LEU A 341 18.28 3.91 -14.73
CA LEU A 341 18.27 4.00 -16.20
C LEU A 341 19.62 3.68 -16.84
N MET A 342 20.74 4.02 -16.17
CA MET A 342 22.09 3.74 -16.68
C MET A 342 22.42 2.24 -16.79
N PHE A 343 21.64 1.38 -16.09
CA PHE A 343 21.88 -0.07 -16.00
C PHE A 343 20.76 -0.93 -16.60
N LEU A 344 19.85 -0.34 -17.39
CA LEU A 344 18.74 -1.07 -18.02
C LEU A 344 19.08 -1.71 -19.37
N SER A 345 20.29 -1.51 -19.87
CA SER A 345 20.81 -2.17 -21.07
C SER A 345 22.14 -2.84 -20.72
N PRO A 346 22.11 -3.88 -19.86
CA PRO A 346 23.33 -4.49 -19.32
C PRO A 346 24.09 -5.26 -20.39
N THR A 347 25.41 -5.16 -20.37
CA THR A 347 26.32 -6.01 -21.15
C THR A 347 26.92 -7.16 -20.34
N SER A 348 26.76 -7.10 -19.01
CA SER A 348 27.15 -8.15 -18.06
C SER A 348 26.19 -8.16 -16.87
N VAL A 349 26.18 -9.28 -16.13
CA VAL A 349 25.38 -9.44 -14.91
C VAL A 349 25.81 -8.46 -13.81
N ASP A 350 27.06 -7.99 -13.82
CA ASP A 350 27.58 -7.03 -12.81
C ASP A 350 26.81 -5.71 -12.80
N ALA A 351 26.19 -5.32 -13.92
CA ALA A 351 25.31 -4.15 -14.02
C ALA A 351 24.13 -4.24 -13.03
N PHE A 352 23.77 -5.44 -12.58
CA PHE A 352 22.70 -5.65 -11.59
C PHE A 352 22.89 -4.85 -10.30
N TRP A 353 24.12 -4.74 -9.81
CA TRP A 353 24.38 -4.00 -8.57
C TRP A 353 24.13 -2.49 -8.72
N GLY A 354 24.44 -1.94 -9.90
CA GLY A 354 24.11 -0.55 -10.22
C GLY A 354 22.61 -0.32 -10.35
N PHE A 355 21.92 -1.23 -11.06
CA PHE A 355 20.46 -1.24 -11.13
C PHE A 355 19.81 -1.33 -9.75
N LEU A 356 20.23 -2.28 -8.93
CA LEU A 356 19.70 -2.47 -7.56
C LEU A 356 19.94 -1.23 -6.70
N THR A 357 21.12 -0.63 -6.78
CA THR A 357 21.45 0.61 -6.05
C THR A 357 20.49 1.73 -6.45
N GLY A 358 20.28 1.96 -7.75
CA GLY A 358 19.32 2.96 -8.23
C GLY A 358 17.90 2.70 -7.70
N MET A 359 17.44 1.44 -7.76
CA MET A 359 16.14 1.04 -7.20
C MET A 359 16.06 1.31 -5.69
N MET A 360 17.09 0.98 -4.91
CA MET A 360 17.12 1.24 -3.46
C MET A 360 17.08 2.74 -3.16
N VAL A 361 17.73 3.58 -3.97
CA VAL A 361 17.65 5.04 -3.85
C VAL A 361 16.22 5.52 -4.09
N ILE A 362 15.53 5.01 -5.13
CA ILE A 362 14.11 5.33 -5.38
C ILE A 362 13.27 4.96 -4.17
N PHE A 363 13.38 3.73 -3.65
CA PHE A 363 12.58 3.27 -2.51
C PHE A 363 12.87 4.06 -1.24
N PHE A 364 14.14 4.35 -0.95
CA PHE A 364 14.53 5.15 0.20
C PHE A 364 13.88 6.54 0.17
N PHE A 365 14.03 7.26 -0.94
CA PHE A 365 13.50 8.61 -1.07
C PHE A 365 11.98 8.66 -1.29
N SER A 366 11.37 7.59 -1.78
CA SER A 366 9.92 7.46 -1.78
C SER A 366 9.36 7.42 -0.35
N GLY A 367 10.05 6.79 0.59
CA GLY A 367 9.72 6.82 2.01
C GLY A 367 9.69 8.24 2.59
N PHE A 368 10.71 9.06 2.25
CA PHE A 368 10.76 10.49 2.59
C PHE A 368 9.54 11.24 2.04
N ALA A 369 9.33 11.14 0.74
CA ALA A 369 8.23 11.85 0.06
C ALA A 369 6.87 11.41 0.59
N ASN A 370 6.67 10.11 0.88
CA ASN A 370 5.44 9.57 1.45
C ASN A 370 5.15 10.11 2.86
N ALA A 371 6.16 10.20 3.73
CA ALA A 371 6.01 10.79 5.05
C ALA A 371 5.65 12.28 4.93
N GLY A 372 6.38 13.01 4.08
CA GLY A 372 6.18 14.44 3.83
C GLY A 372 4.78 14.76 3.32
N THR A 373 4.32 14.09 2.27
CA THR A 373 3.01 14.36 1.65
C THR A 373 1.84 14.12 2.61
N PHE A 374 1.87 13.05 3.41
CA PHE A 374 0.84 12.80 4.42
C PHE A 374 0.80 13.85 5.53
N LYS A 375 1.97 14.39 5.92
CA LYS A 375 2.06 15.49 6.87
C LYS A 375 1.52 16.80 6.31
N GLN A 376 1.76 17.07 5.02
CA GLN A 376 1.33 18.31 4.37
C GLN A 376 -0.19 18.43 4.21
N MET A 377 -0.88 17.33 3.86
CA MET A 377 -2.30 17.38 3.52
C MET A 377 -3.18 18.03 4.61
N PRO A 378 -3.09 17.69 5.90
CA PRO A 378 -3.88 18.36 6.94
C PRO A 378 -3.55 19.85 7.12
N MET A 379 -2.34 20.29 6.69
CA MET A 379 -1.91 21.69 6.79
C MET A 379 -2.38 22.53 5.60
N ILE A 380 -2.45 21.92 4.41
CA ILE A 380 -2.85 22.59 3.16
C ILE A 380 -4.37 22.76 3.08
N PHE A 381 -5.13 21.73 3.50
CA PHE A 381 -6.58 21.70 3.35
C PHE A 381 -7.33 22.16 4.60
N PRO A 382 -8.49 22.84 4.45
CA PRO A 382 -9.37 23.11 5.57
C PRO A 382 -9.78 21.84 6.30
N LYS A 383 -9.95 21.91 7.64
CA LYS A 383 -10.21 20.75 8.51
C LYS A 383 -11.34 19.84 8.02
N LEU A 384 -12.42 20.41 7.47
CA LEU A 384 -13.59 19.67 6.97
C LEU A 384 -13.31 18.93 5.65
N GLN A 385 -12.29 19.34 4.90
CA GLN A 385 -11.94 18.81 3.58
C GLN A 385 -10.70 17.93 3.61
N ALA A 386 -9.86 18.02 4.66
CA ALA A 386 -8.61 17.31 4.74
C ALA A 386 -8.79 15.78 4.63
N GLY A 387 -9.81 15.22 5.28
CA GLY A 387 -10.12 13.79 5.19
C GLY A 387 -10.46 13.34 3.77
N GLY A 388 -11.27 14.12 3.05
CA GLY A 388 -11.60 13.85 1.65
C GLY A 388 -10.38 13.96 0.73
N ALA A 389 -9.52 14.99 0.93
CA ALA A 389 -8.30 15.16 0.14
C ALA A 389 -7.32 14.01 0.35
N ILE A 390 -7.11 13.56 1.59
CA ILE A 390 -6.28 12.39 1.93
C ILE A 390 -6.85 11.13 1.28
N GLY A 391 -8.17 10.90 1.41
CA GLY A 391 -8.84 9.73 0.86
C GLY A 391 -8.73 9.65 -0.67
N TRP A 392 -9.02 10.76 -1.37
CA TRP A 392 -8.89 10.87 -2.81
C TRP A 392 -7.44 10.62 -3.27
N THR A 393 -6.51 11.38 -2.71
CA THR A 393 -5.09 11.31 -3.07
C THR A 393 -4.53 9.91 -2.82
N ALA A 394 -4.89 9.29 -1.70
CA ALA A 394 -4.51 7.92 -1.39
C ALA A 394 -5.13 6.91 -2.37
N SER A 395 -6.36 7.13 -2.82
CA SER A 395 -7.01 6.26 -3.82
C SER A 395 -6.32 6.33 -5.17
N VAL A 396 -6.00 7.55 -5.65
CA VAL A 396 -5.27 7.72 -6.91
C VAL A 396 -3.86 7.11 -6.82
N GLY A 397 -3.14 7.30 -5.71
CA GLY A 397 -1.84 6.68 -5.50
C GLY A 397 -1.87 5.13 -5.53
N ALA A 398 -2.99 4.52 -5.15
CA ALA A 398 -3.13 3.06 -5.18
C ALA A 398 -3.25 2.47 -6.60
N PHE A 399 -3.50 3.28 -7.62
CA PHE A 399 -3.39 2.85 -9.01
C PHE A 399 -1.93 2.66 -9.46
N GLY A 400 -0.93 2.99 -8.63
CA GLY A 400 0.49 2.85 -8.96
C GLY A 400 0.86 1.50 -9.59
N PRO A 401 0.56 0.34 -8.96
CA PRO A 401 0.87 -0.96 -9.54
C PRO A 401 0.22 -1.18 -10.90
N PHE A 402 -1.00 -0.68 -11.09
CA PHE A 402 -1.71 -0.75 -12.36
C PHE A 402 -1.05 0.11 -13.44
N LEU A 403 -0.76 1.37 -13.14
CA LEU A 403 -0.14 2.29 -14.09
C LEU A 403 1.26 1.84 -14.51
N VAL A 404 2.08 1.40 -13.54
CA VAL A 404 3.43 0.90 -13.80
C VAL A 404 3.39 -0.40 -14.62
N GLY A 405 2.52 -1.35 -14.24
CA GLY A 405 2.42 -2.63 -14.95
C GLY A 405 1.90 -2.49 -16.38
N ILE A 406 0.86 -1.67 -16.61
CA ILE A 406 0.37 -1.36 -17.96
C ILE A 406 1.47 -0.68 -18.80
N ALA A 407 2.20 0.26 -18.23
CA ALA A 407 3.28 0.92 -18.97
C ALA A 407 4.35 -0.10 -19.36
N LEU A 408 4.82 -0.93 -18.43
CA LEU A 408 5.83 -1.97 -18.70
C LEU A 408 5.34 -3.09 -19.63
N SER A 409 4.04 -3.34 -19.71
CA SER A 409 3.48 -4.28 -20.68
C SER A 409 3.47 -3.74 -22.13
N ALA A 410 3.58 -2.41 -22.30
CA ALA A 410 3.45 -1.74 -23.59
C ALA A 410 4.77 -1.12 -24.11
N ILE A 411 5.66 -0.73 -23.21
CA ILE A 411 6.93 -0.07 -23.53
C ILE A 411 8.11 -0.73 -22.79
N SER A 412 9.31 -0.60 -23.36
CA SER A 412 10.51 -1.16 -22.71
C SER A 412 10.77 -0.53 -21.33
N PRO A 413 11.45 -1.25 -20.42
CA PRO A 413 11.87 -0.70 -19.12
C PRO A 413 12.65 0.61 -19.26
N THR A 414 13.52 0.74 -20.28
CA THR A 414 14.29 1.96 -20.53
C THR A 414 13.38 3.17 -20.79
N VAL A 415 12.41 3.04 -21.70
CA VAL A 415 11.45 4.11 -22.01
C VAL A 415 10.59 4.44 -20.77
N PHE A 416 10.14 3.43 -20.05
CA PHE A 416 9.39 3.60 -18.80
C PHE A 416 10.18 4.43 -17.79
N PHE A 417 11.44 4.11 -17.52
CA PHE A 417 12.25 4.85 -16.53
C PHE A 417 12.60 6.27 -16.99
N ILE A 418 12.71 6.55 -18.30
CA ILE A 418 12.82 7.92 -18.83
C ILE A 418 11.57 8.72 -18.45
N VAL A 419 10.38 8.17 -18.70
CA VAL A 419 9.11 8.82 -18.36
C VAL A 419 9.00 9.01 -16.84
N CYS A 420 9.39 8.02 -16.05
CA CYS A 420 9.41 8.13 -14.58
C CYS A 420 10.35 9.23 -14.08
N ALA A 421 11.56 9.38 -14.68
CA ALA A 421 12.49 10.43 -14.30
C ALA A 421 11.90 11.83 -14.59
N ALA A 422 11.30 12.01 -15.76
CA ALA A 422 10.63 13.25 -16.14
C ALA A 422 9.45 13.56 -15.20
N TRP A 423 8.64 12.56 -14.86
CA TRP A 423 7.51 12.69 -13.92
C TRP A 423 7.98 13.05 -12.50
N CYS A 424 9.01 12.38 -11.99
CA CYS A 424 9.59 12.67 -10.68
C CYS A 424 10.16 14.10 -10.63
N ALA A 425 10.91 14.52 -11.66
CA ALA A 425 11.43 15.88 -11.75
C ALA A 425 10.32 16.94 -11.80
N PHE A 426 9.28 16.70 -12.62
CA PHE A 426 8.12 17.59 -12.72
C PHE A 426 7.39 17.74 -11.37
N CYS A 427 7.08 16.63 -10.70
CA CYS A 427 6.41 16.67 -9.39
C CYS A 427 7.29 17.28 -8.29
N THR A 428 8.60 17.09 -8.35
CA THR A 428 9.57 17.75 -7.48
C THR A 428 9.54 19.26 -7.67
N GLY A 429 9.46 19.72 -8.92
CA GLY A 429 9.27 21.13 -9.25
C GLY A 429 7.95 21.70 -8.68
N LEU A 430 6.85 20.96 -8.78
CA LEU A 430 5.58 21.35 -8.16
C LEU A 430 5.68 21.42 -6.63
N ALA A 431 6.34 20.45 -5.99
CA ALA A 431 6.53 20.44 -4.54
C ALA A 431 7.36 21.66 -4.09
N TRP A 432 8.43 21.98 -4.80
CA TRP A 432 9.21 23.17 -4.55
C TRP A 432 8.40 24.45 -4.72
N TRP A 433 7.75 24.62 -5.88
CA TRP A 433 7.07 25.87 -6.25
C TRP A 433 5.91 26.22 -5.32
N TYR A 434 5.09 25.23 -4.99
CA TYR A 434 3.86 25.49 -4.22
C TYR A 434 4.01 25.36 -2.71
N TYR A 435 5.04 24.60 -2.21
CA TYR A 435 5.08 24.21 -0.81
C TYR A 435 6.42 24.44 -0.12
N ALA A 436 7.58 24.19 -0.77
CA ALA A 436 8.86 24.14 -0.08
C ALA A 436 9.69 25.42 -0.18
N ARG A 437 9.51 26.24 -1.22
CA ARG A 437 10.30 27.47 -1.39
C ARG A 437 9.94 28.53 -0.35
N PRO A 438 10.85 29.45 0.01
CA PRO A 438 10.50 30.67 0.77
C PRO A 438 9.41 31.46 0.06
N GLY A 439 8.34 31.83 0.78
CA GLY A 439 7.19 32.53 0.20
C GLY A 439 6.28 31.66 -0.68
N ALA A 440 6.32 30.34 -0.50
CA ALA A 440 5.41 29.43 -1.18
C ALA A 440 3.93 29.73 -0.84
N GLU A 441 3.02 29.37 -1.74
CA GLU A 441 1.58 29.63 -1.57
C GLU A 441 0.99 28.92 -0.34
N LYS A 442 1.46 27.71 -0.04
CA LYS A 442 1.05 26.89 1.11
C LYS A 442 2.28 26.27 1.77
N PRO A 443 3.12 27.04 2.47
CA PRO A 443 4.25 26.49 3.18
C PRO A 443 3.76 25.48 4.23
N SER A 444 4.39 24.27 4.27
CA SER A 444 3.88 23.18 5.11
C SER A 444 4.97 22.18 5.54
#